data_1941084ad56781ce2b1c03af4ed93e8c
#
_entry.id   1941084ad56781ce2b1c03af4ed93e8c
#
_cell.length_a   1.000
_cell.length_b   1.000
_cell.length_c   1.000
_cell.angle_alpha   90.00
_cell.angle_beta   90.00
_cell.angle_gamma   90.00
#
_symmetry.space_group_name_H-M   'P 1'
#
loop_
_entity.id
_entity.type
_entity.pdbx_description
1 polymer ?
#
loop_
_entity_poly.entity_id
_entity_poly.type
_entity_poly.pdbx_seq_one_letter_code
_entity_poly.pdbx_strand_id
1 'polypeptide(L)'
;TLANIVSDSADCEAPAVIIVGETAAFDFSPTIKLPLTGTKIAVTGTKNFTHKLAAQLEPLGAQVYPHSHIRIVQKGEIPPLDGYGCIAFTSVNGANRFIEHIRRERIDMRSLAGLKFAAVGSGTASALAEVGIYADIIPEVFTVAELAKAIAANIGKGERLLILRAENGSRELNEILSENGVVLDDIKLYDTVPCTKELPRAIDCDYIVFGSSFGVKTFFENSSVGESAKIVCIGTKAAET
;
A
#
# COMPACT_ATOMS: atom_id res chain seq x y z
N THR A 1 -25.67 -30.47 -25.80
CA THR A 1 -26.10 -31.78 -25.31
C THR A 1 -24.89 -32.68 -25.07
N LEU A 2 -25.03 -33.75 -24.26
CA LEU A 2 -23.93 -34.71 -24.05
C LEU A 2 -23.41 -35.32 -25.37
N ALA A 3 -24.25 -35.40 -26.38
CA ALA A 3 -23.86 -35.90 -27.70
C ALA A 3 -22.86 -35.01 -28.43
N ASN A 4 -22.88 -33.73 -28.18
CA ASN A 4 -22.03 -32.73 -28.87
C ASN A 4 -20.87 -32.23 -28.00
N ILE A 5 -20.74 -32.73 -26.76
CA ILE A 5 -19.79 -32.15 -25.78
C ILE A 5 -18.36 -32.15 -26.29
N VAL A 6 -17.97 -33.18 -27.05
CA VAL A 6 -16.61 -33.32 -27.62
C VAL A 6 -16.33 -32.24 -28.66
N SER A 7 -17.32 -31.97 -29.55
CA SER A 7 -17.18 -30.93 -30.57
C SER A 7 -17.27 -29.52 -29.98
N ASP A 8 -18.19 -29.33 -29.02
CA ASP A 8 -18.46 -28.02 -28.42
C ASP A 8 -17.37 -27.58 -27.43
N SER A 9 -16.55 -28.54 -26.94
CA SER A 9 -15.43 -28.29 -26.02
C SER A 9 -14.04 -28.38 -26.68
N ALA A 10 -13.95 -28.48 -27.99
CA ALA A 10 -12.69 -28.67 -28.72
C ALA A 10 -11.67 -27.52 -28.44
N ASP A 11 -12.17 -26.29 -28.18
CA ASP A 11 -11.37 -25.10 -27.93
C ASP A 11 -11.26 -24.77 -26.44
N CYS A 12 -11.76 -25.65 -25.52
CA CYS A 12 -11.68 -25.42 -24.11
C CYS A 12 -10.30 -25.81 -23.56
N GLU A 13 -9.66 -24.87 -22.85
CA GLU A 13 -8.40 -25.13 -22.17
C GLU A 13 -8.63 -25.56 -20.70
N ALA A 14 -7.73 -26.37 -20.17
CA ALA A 14 -7.78 -26.78 -18.76
C ALA A 14 -7.33 -25.62 -17.84
N PRO A 15 -7.93 -25.48 -16.63
CA PRO A 15 -8.98 -26.34 -16.06
C PRO A 15 -10.37 -26.03 -16.64
N ALA A 16 -11.16 -27.07 -16.89
CA ALA A 16 -12.54 -26.95 -17.36
C ALA A 16 -13.49 -27.73 -16.45
N VAL A 17 -14.74 -27.24 -16.33
CA VAL A 17 -15.82 -27.88 -15.54
C VAL A 17 -16.98 -28.19 -16.45
N ILE A 18 -17.46 -29.42 -16.38
CA ILE A 18 -18.64 -29.86 -17.10
C ILE A 18 -19.85 -29.80 -16.17
N ILE A 19 -20.89 -29.06 -16.56
CA ILE A 19 -22.16 -28.97 -15.84
C ILE A 19 -23.21 -29.74 -16.61
N VAL A 20 -23.84 -30.74 -15.96
CA VAL A 20 -24.86 -31.59 -16.57
C VAL A 20 -26.14 -31.53 -15.73
N GLY A 21 -27.28 -31.35 -16.37
CA GLY A 21 -28.58 -31.30 -15.73
C GLY A 21 -29.41 -30.11 -16.18
N GLU A 22 -30.62 -29.97 -15.61
CA GLU A 22 -31.51 -28.85 -15.94
C GLU A 22 -30.90 -27.48 -15.62
N THR A 23 -30.06 -27.42 -14.60
CA THR A 23 -29.34 -26.20 -14.20
C THR A 23 -28.37 -25.68 -15.26
N ALA A 24 -27.92 -26.55 -16.19
CA ALA A 24 -27.06 -26.13 -17.30
C ALA A 24 -27.81 -25.23 -18.33
N ALA A 25 -29.12 -25.19 -18.29
CA ALA A 25 -29.96 -24.35 -19.14
C ALA A 25 -30.18 -22.94 -18.55
N PHE A 26 -29.85 -22.72 -17.28
CA PHE A 26 -30.01 -21.39 -16.68
C PHE A 26 -28.86 -20.47 -17.09
N ASP A 27 -29.21 -19.24 -17.47
CA ASP A 27 -28.25 -18.17 -17.61
C ASP A 27 -27.97 -17.55 -16.22
N PHE A 28 -26.78 -17.85 -15.68
CA PHE A 28 -26.30 -17.28 -14.42
C PHE A 28 -25.54 -15.96 -14.62
N SER A 29 -25.56 -15.40 -15.83
CA SER A 29 -24.99 -14.08 -16.07
C SER A 29 -25.67 -13.07 -15.15
N PRO A 30 -24.88 -12.23 -14.44
CA PRO A 30 -25.46 -11.26 -13.51
C PRO A 30 -26.36 -10.30 -14.29
N THR A 31 -27.65 -10.30 -13.93
CA THR A 31 -28.65 -9.36 -14.47
C THR A 31 -28.35 -7.90 -14.09
N ILE A 32 -27.54 -7.70 -13.06
CA ILE A 32 -27.11 -6.38 -12.60
C ILE A 32 -25.72 -6.12 -13.16
N LYS A 33 -25.60 -5.14 -14.07
CA LYS A 33 -24.28 -4.62 -14.47
C LYS A 33 -23.69 -3.83 -13.32
N LEU A 34 -22.67 -4.38 -12.70
CA LEU A 34 -21.85 -3.67 -11.71
C LEU A 34 -21.00 -2.60 -12.43
N PRO A 35 -20.57 -1.53 -11.72
CA PRO A 35 -19.88 -0.38 -12.33
C PRO A 35 -18.64 -0.74 -13.15
N LEU A 36 -17.93 -1.83 -12.78
CA LEU A 36 -16.69 -2.27 -13.41
C LEU A 36 -16.83 -3.61 -14.17
N THR A 37 -18.08 -4.04 -14.46
CA THR A 37 -18.31 -5.29 -15.20
C THR A 37 -17.60 -5.29 -16.57
N GLY A 38 -16.77 -6.30 -16.81
CA GLY A 38 -16.00 -6.46 -18.03
C GLY A 38 -14.71 -5.65 -18.12
N THR A 39 -14.37 -4.90 -17.05
CA THR A 39 -13.15 -4.10 -17.00
C THR A 39 -11.99 -4.93 -16.44
N LYS A 40 -10.88 -4.98 -17.15
CA LYS A 40 -9.62 -5.62 -16.72
C LYS A 40 -8.73 -4.59 -16.03
N ILE A 41 -8.37 -4.84 -14.77
CA ILE A 41 -7.55 -3.92 -13.98
C ILE A 41 -6.30 -4.64 -13.47
N ALA A 42 -5.13 -4.22 -13.92
CA ALA A 42 -3.87 -4.63 -13.34
C ALA A 42 -3.55 -3.76 -12.11
N VAL A 43 -3.28 -4.37 -10.97
CA VAL A 43 -2.89 -3.66 -9.75
C VAL A 43 -1.45 -4.04 -9.40
N THR A 44 -0.56 -3.04 -9.37
CA THR A 44 0.88 -3.26 -9.22
C THR A 44 1.42 -2.67 -7.93
N GLY A 45 2.35 -3.36 -7.27
CA GLY A 45 2.95 -2.85 -6.04
C GLY A 45 3.40 -3.94 -5.06
N THR A 46 3.25 -3.67 -3.76
CA THR A 46 3.47 -4.69 -2.72
C THR A 46 2.28 -5.65 -2.64
N LYS A 47 2.52 -6.87 -2.16
CA LYS A 47 1.48 -7.89 -2.01
C LYS A 47 0.27 -7.38 -1.21
N ASN A 48 0.51 -6.70 -0.09
CA ASN A 48 -0.58 -6.16 0.74
C ASN A 48 -1.42 -5.14 -0.03
N PHE A 49 -0.78 -4.21 -0.74
CA PHE A 49 -1.47 -3.20 -1.53
C PHE A 49 -2.29 -3.83 -2.67
N THR A 50 -1.69 -4.73 -3.44
CA THR A 50 -2.37 -5.34 -4.60
C THR A 50 -3.59 -6.16 -4.18
N HIS A 51 -3.48 -6.96 -3.12
CA HIS A 51 -4.60 -7.77 -2.62
C HIS A 51 -5.69 -6.92 -1.96
N LYS A 52 -5.33 -5.88 -1.18
CA LYS A 52 -6.31 -5.00 -0.54
C LYS A 52 -7.14 -4.25 -1.59
N LEU A 53 -6.50 -3.76 -2.65
CA LEU A 53 -7.21 -3.06 -3.72
C LEU A 53 -8.04 -4.03 -4.58
N ALA A 54 -7.53 -5.22 -4.88
CA ALA A 54 -8.28 -6.26 -5.57
C ALA A 54 -9.59 -6.58 -4.85
N ALA A 55 -9.53 -6.82 -3.53
CA ALA A 55 -10.70 -7.09 -2.70
C ALA A 55 -11.76 -5.96 -2.70
N GLN A 56 -11.37 -4.73 -3.05
CA GLN A 56 -12.31 -3.61 -3.20
C GLN A 56 -12.89 -3.49 -4.62
N LEU A 57 -12.13 -3.86 -5.65
CA LEU A 57 -12.53 -3.71 -7.04
C LEU A 57 -13.33 -4.91 -7.57
N GLU A 58 -13.02 -6.12 -7.15
CA GLU A 58 -13.72 -7.35 -7.58
C GLU A 58 -15.22 -7.33 -7.25
N PRO A 59 -15.68 -6.88 -6.06
CA PRO A 59 -17.10 -6.77 -5.78
C PRO A 59 -17.85 -5.76 -6.66
N LEU A 60 -17.12 -4.85 -7.33
CA LEU A 60 -17.66 -3.90 -8.30
C LEU A 60 -17.72 -4.47 -9.72
N GLY A 61 -17.33 -5.73 -9.92
CA GLY A 61 -17.39 -6.45 -11.18
C GLY A 61 -16.11 -6.40 -12.02
N ALA A 62 -15.00 -5.86 -11.50
CA ALA A 62 -13.73 -5.83 -12.19
C ALA A 62 -13.06 -7.21 -12.24
N GLN A 63 -12.38 -7.50 -13.34
CA GLN A 63 -11.40 -8.59 -13.43
C GLN A 63 -10.04 -8.05 -12.98
N VAL A 64 -9.61 -8.38 -11.76
CA VAL A 64 -8.40 -7.81 -11.18
C VAL A 64 -7.22 -8.77 -11.29
N TYR A 65 -6.08 -8.24 -11.77
CA TYR A 65 -4.81 -8.97 -11.92
C TYR A 65 -3.77 -8.37 -10.98
N PRO A 66 -3.53 -8.95 -9.79
CA PRO A 66 -2.56 -8.42 -8.83
C PRO A 66 -1.13 -8.82 -9.21
N HIS A 67 -0.30 -7.84 -9.49
CA HIS A 67 1.13 -8.00 -9.81
C HIS A 67 2.00 -7.47 -8.66
N SER A 68 2.36 -8.34 -7.73
CA SER A 68 3.22 -8.01 -6.59
C SER A 68 4.69 -8.08 -7.00
N HIS A 69 5.24 -6.97 -7.52
CA HIS A 69 6.60 -6.89 -8.08
C HIS A 69 7.61 -6.18 -7.17
N ILE A 70 7.14 -5.62 -6.05
CA ILE A 70 7.98 -5.02 -5.02
C ILE A 70 7.62 -5.60 -3.64
N ARG A 71 8.61 -5.64 -2.76
CA ARG A 71 8.44 -6.10 -1.37
C ARG A 71 9.13 -5.18 -0.39
N ILE A 72 8.64 -5.18 0.84
CA ILE A 72 9.23 -4.43 1.93
C ILE A 72 10.17 -5.36 2.69
N VAL A 73 11.39 -4.90 2.92
CA VAL A 73 12.40 -5.60 3.72
C VAL A 73 12.71 -4.79 4.97
N GLN A 74 12.86 -5.47 6.10
CA GLN A 74 13.32 -4.85 7.34
C GLN A 74 14.77 -4.39 7.19
N LYS A 75 15.08 -3.20 7.73
CA LYS A 75 16.41 -2.60 7.74
C LYS A 75 16.87 -2.32 9.17
N GLY A 76 16.34 -1.30 9.79
CA GLY A 76 16.68 -0.90 11.15
C GLY A 76 15.80 -1.54 12.19
N GLU A 77 16.17 -1.31 13.43
CA GLU A 77 15.41 -1.70 14.61
C GLU A 77 14.86 -0.46 15.32
N ILE A 78 13.73 -0.62 15.98
CA ILE A 78 13.14 0.45 16.78
C ILE A 78 13.89 0.47 18.12
N PRO A 79 14.46 1.62 18.53
CA PRO A 79 15.12 1.74 19.80
C PRO A 79 14.12 1.67 20.96
N PRO A 80 14.59 1.50 22.22
CA PRO A 80 13.75 1.72 23.39
C PRO A 80 13.04 3.08 23.29
N LEU A 81 11.75 3.10 23.62
CA LEU A 81 10.91 4.29 23.43
C LEU A 81 11.03 5.30 24.57
N ASP A 82 11.76 4.97 25.62
CA ASP A 82 11.99 5.85 26.76
C ASP A 82 12.72 7.14 26.34
N GLY A 83 12.21 8.26 26.78
CA GLY A 83 12.80 9.58 26.51
C GLY A 83 12.40 10.22 25.18
N TYR A 84 11.52 9.58 24.38
CA TYR A 84 10.86 10.24 23.26
C TYR A 84 9.55 10.86 23.73
N GLY A 85 9.22 12.03 23.18
CA GLY A 85 7.93 12.70 23.37
C GLY A 85 6.98 12.51 22.20
N CYS A 86 7.54 12.19 21.02
CA CYS A 86 6.75 12.02 19.81
C CYS A 86 7.34 10.94 18.89
N ILE A 87 6.47 10.20 18.21
CA ILE A 87 6.85 9.25 17.14
C ILE A 87 6.15 9.66 15.85
N ALA A 88 6.90 9.82 14.75
CA ALA A 88 6.39 10.25 13.46
C ALA A 88 6.46 9.14 12.40
N PHE A 89 5.38 9.01 11.64
CA PHE A 89 5.24 8.05 10.55
C PHE A 89 4.97 8.78 9.23
N THR A 90 5.83 8.57 8.26
CA THR A 90 5.68 9.15 6.91
C THR A 90 4.97 8.20 5.93
N SER A 91 4.49 7.05 6.40
CA SER A 91 3.79 6.07 5.58
C SER A 91 3.04 5.02 6.40
N VAL A 92 2.04 4.40 5.79
CA VAL A 92 1.32 3.23 6.32
C VAL A 92 2.28 2.07 6.65
N ASN A 93 3.30 1.86 5.83
CA ASN A 93 4.27 0.77 6.04
C ASN A 93 5.10 0.99 7.31
N GLY A 94 5.50 2.23 7.60
CA GLY A 94 6.19 2.59 8.84
C GLY A 94 5.33 2.31 10.07
N ALA A 95 4.06 2.73 10.04
CA ALA A 95 3.08 2.45 11.09
C ALA A 95 2.88 0.95 11.30
N ASN A 96 2.70 0.18 10.23
CA ASN A 96 2.54 -1.28 10.31
C ASN A 96 3.78 -1.97 10.93
N ARG A 97 5.00 -1.54 10.57
CA ARG A 97 6.23 -2.07 11.17
C ARG A 97 6.35 -1.77 12.65
N PHE A 98 5.91 -0.59 13.06
CA PHE A 98 5.83 -0.23 14.48
C PHE A 98 4.82 -1.12 15.23
N ILE A 99 3.65 -1.35 14.66
CA ILE A 99 2.62 -2.23 15.22
C ILE A 99 3.14 -3.68 15.33
N GLU A 100 3.81 -4.18 14.30
CA GLU A 100 4.45 -5.49 14.33
C GLU A 100 5.51 -5.58 15.44
N HIS A 101 6.31 -4.54 15.62
CA HIS A 101 7.30 -4.45 16.68
C HIS A 101 6.65 -4.50 18.07
N ILE A 102 5.62 -3.69 18.33
CA ILE A 102 4.88 -3.70 19.60
C ILE A 102 4.37 -5.12 19.92
N ARG A 103 3.80 -5.80 18.93
CA ARG A 103 3.26 -7.16 19.10
C ARG A 103 4.37 -8.18 19.36
N ARG A 104 5.47 -8.11 18.61
CA ARG A 104 6.61 -9.02 18.72
C ARG A 104 7.30 -8.90 20.06
N GLU A 105 7.58 -7.67 20.50
CA GLU A 105 8.23 -7.38 21.77
C GLU A 105 7.27 -7.39 22.96
N ARG A 106 5.96 -7.62 22.72
CA ARG A 106 4.90 -7.61 23.75
C ARG A 106 4.89 -6.33 24.59
N ILE A 107 5.10 -5.19 23.92
CA ILE A 107 5.08 -3.88 24.56
C ILE A 107 3.66 -3.59 25.06
N ASP A 108 3.53 -3.24 26.32
CA ASP A 108 2.27 -2.84 26.91
C ASP A 108 1.86 -1.47 26.37
N MET A 109 0.68 -1.38 25.75
CA MET A 109 0.15 -0.13 25.17
C MET A 109 0.07 1.02 26.18
N ARG A 110 -0.07 0.71 27.48
CA ARG A 110 -0.08 1.69 28.55
C ARG A 110 1.26 2.40 28.71
N SER A 111 2.37 1.76 28.35
CA SER A 111 3.70 2.38 28.37
C SER A 111 3.87 3.46 27.30
N LEU A 112 2.97 3.51 26.31
CA LEU A 112 2.96 4.50 25.24
C LEU A 112 2.10 5.74 25.58
N ALA A 113 1.43 5.78 26.74
CA ALA A 113 0.46 6.81 27.11
C ALA A 113 1.04 8.25 27.16
N GLY A 114 2.35 8.39 27.31
CA GLY A 114 3.03 9.70 27.30
C GLY A 114 3.54 10.16 25.93
N LEU A 115 3.40 9.31 24.89
CA LEU A 115 3.91 9.58 23.54
C LEU A 115 2.82 10.23 22.67
N LYS A 116 3.21 11.26 21.93
CA LYS A 116 2.42 11.77 20.81
C LYS A 116 2.71 10.97 19.55
N PHE A 117 1.71 10.79 18.74
CA PHE A 117 1.84 10.10 17.46
C PHE A 117 1.54 11.06 16.31
N ALA A 118 2.47 11.17 15.36
CA ALA A 118 2.34 12.02 14.19
C ALA A 118 2.24 11.15 12.92
N ALA A 119 1.25 11.41 12.08
CA ALA A 119 1.02 10.69 10.83
C ALA A 119 0.96 11.64 9.65
N VAL A 120 1.62 11.31 8.55
CA VAL A 120 1.66 12.16 7.34
C VAL A 120 0.29 12.37 6.70
N GLY A 121 -0.67 11.50 6.95
CA GLY A 121 -2.01 11.59 6.38
C GLY A 121 -2.96 10.53 6.91
N SER A 122 -4.21 10.60 6.47
CA SER A 122 -5.32 9.77 6.96
C SER A 122 -5.07 8.27 6.88
N GLY A 123 -4.47 7.77 5.79
CA GLY A 123 -4.17 6.34 5.65
C GLY A 123 -3.18 5.83 6.70
N THR A 124 -2.16 6.64 7.04
CA THR A 124 -1.18 6.30 8.10
C THR A 124 -1.83 6.37 9.48
N ALA A 125 -2.65 7.38 9.73
CA ALA A 125 -3.41 7.52 10.96
C ALA A 125 -4.42 6.36 11.15
N SER A 126 -5.11 5.95 10.09
CA SER A 126 -6.03 4.80 10.13
C SER A 126 -5.33 3.51 10.49
N ALA A 127 -4.12 3.27 9.97
CA ALA A 127 -3.35 2.07 10.31
C ALA A 127 -2.99 2.02 11.81
N LEU A 128 -2.66 3.16 12.42
CA LEU A 128 -2.44 3.25 13.87
C LEU A 128 -3.76 3.03 14.64
N ALA A 129 -4.86 3.60 14.17
CA ALA A 129 -6.17 3.47 14.80
C ALA A 129 -6.69 2.02 14.86
N GLU A 130 -6.30 1.15 13.91
CA GLU A 130 -6.62 -0.29 13.92
C GLU A 130 -6.17 -1.01 15.21
N VAL A 131 -5.19 -0.46 15.91
CA VAL A 131 -4.68 -0.99 17.18
C VAL A 131 -4.97 -0.06 18.38
N GLY A 132 -5.83 0.94 18.20
CA GLY A 132 -6.25 1.85 19.27
C GLY A 132 -5.28 3.02 19.51
N ILE A 133 -4.32 3.27 18.61
CA ILE A 133 -3.46 4.44 18.66
C ILE A 133 -4.04 5.51 17.74
N TYR A 134 -4.52 6.62 18.30
CA TYR A 134 -5.00 7.75 17.53
C TYR A 134 -3.88 8.78 17.37
N ALA A 135 -3.61 9.18 16.12
CA ALA A 135 -2.59 10.18 15.85
C ALA A 135 -3.00 11.55 16.39
N ASP A 136 -2.11 12.17 17.16
CA ASP A 136 -2.30 13.52 17.73
C ASP A 136 -2.01 14.61 16.71
N ILE A 137 -1.13 14.32 15.74
CA ILE A 137 -0.65 15.28 14.75
C ILE A 137 -0.88 14.71 13.36
N ILE A 138 -1.78 15.33 12.61
CA ILE A 138 -2.04 15.03 11.20
C ILE A 138 -2.12 16.36 10.46
N PRO A 139 -1.28 16.65 9.46
CA PRO A 139 -1.36 17.90 8.71
C PRO A 139 -2.62 17.94 7.83
N GLU A 140 -3.10 19.14 7.50
CA GLU A 140 -4.23 19.30 6.57
C GLU A 140 -3.86 18.88 5.14
N VAL A 141 -2.64 19.19 4.72
CA VAL A 141 -2.08 18.74 3.44
C VAL A 141 -1.10 17.62 3.69
N PHE A 142 -1.36 16.46 3.11
CA PHE A 142 -0.64 15.19 3.38
C PHE A 142 0.73 15.14 2.69
N THR A 143 1.59 16.09 3.06
CA THR A 143 2.99 16.14 2.61
C THR A 143 3.96 16.02 3.79
N VAL A 144 5.19 15.64 3.47
CA VAL A 144 6.26 15.50 4.47
C VAL A 144 6.63 16.86 5.05
N ALA A 145 6.60 17.92 4.23
CA ALA A 145 6.87 19.29 4.67
C ALA A 145 5.84 19.80 5.66
N GLU A 146 4.55 19.60 5.36
CA GLU A 146 3.48 20.02 6.28
C GLU A 146 3.45 19.19 7.57
N LEU A 147 3.79 17.90 7.49
CA LEU A 147 3.99 17.07 8.69
C LEU A 147 5.11 17.64 9.57
N ALA A 148 6.24 18.03 8.96
CA ALA A 148 7.36 18.61 9.71
C ALA A 148 6.96 19.90 10.45
N LYS A 149 6.24 20.81 9.78
CA LYS A 149 5.72 22.04 10.37
C LYS A 149 4.74 21.75 11.50
N ALA A 150 3.81 20.81 11.28
CA ALA A 150 2.84 20.42 12.29
C ALA A 150 3.51 19.81 13.54
N ILE A 151 4.54 18.97 13.37
CA ILE A 151 5.33 18.43 14.47
C ILE A 151 6.06 19.55 15.21
N ALA A 152 6.79 20.41 14.50
CA ALA A 152 7.53 21.51 15.11
C ALA A 152 6.65 22.46 15.95
N ALA A 153 5.39 22.65 15.54
CA ALA A 153 4.41 23.47 16.26
C ALA A 153 3.83 22.78 17.50
N ASN A 154 3.86 21.43 17.57
CA ASN A 154 3.16 20.66 18.61
C ASN A 154 4.09 19.84 19.52
N ILE A 155 5.37 19.71 19.18
CA ILE A 155 6.35 19.04 20.03
C ILE A 155 6.78 19.98 21.18
N GLY A 156 6.89 19.45 22.38
CA GLY A 156 7.32 20.22 23.54
C GLY A 156 8.81 20.61 23.45
N LYS A 157 9.17 21.75 24.05
CA LYS A 157 10.56 22.20 24.07
C LYS A 157 11.43 21.19 24.82
N GLY A 158 12.43 20.64 24.14
CA GLY A 158 13.34 19.62 24.66
C GLY A 158 12.84 18.18 24.54
N GLU A 159 11.62 17.95 24.03
CA GLU A 159 11.15 16.60 23.70
C GLU A 159 11.92 16.05 22.47
N ARG A 160 12.26 14.76 22.52
CA ARG A 160 12.88 14.07 21.38
C ARG A 160 11.83 13.46 20.46
N LEU A 161 12.07 13.55 19.18
CA LEU A 161 11.25 12.94 18.13
C LEU A 161 11.90 11.67 17.58
N LEU A 162 11.12 10.61 17.48
CA LEU A 162 11.51 9.40 16.76
C LEU A 162 10.81 9.36 15.39
N ILE A 163 11.55 9.31 14.30
CA ILE A 163 11.01 9.18 12.96
C ILE A 163 11.21 7.74 12.49
N LEU A 164 10.10 7.07 12.13
CA LEU A 164 10.11 5.69 11.62
C LEU A 164 9.66 5.68 10.15
N ARG A 165 10.60 5.45 9.23
CA ARG A 165 10.34 5.60 7.80
C ARG A 165 11.13 4.66 6.88
N ALA A 166 10.87 4.75 5.58
CA ALA A 166 11.61 4.04 4.54
C ALA A 166 13.06 4.56 4.41
N GLU A 167 13.98 3.70 3.97
CA GLU A 167 15.36 4.04 3.60
C GLU A 167 15.42 5.25 2.67
N ASN A 168 14.61 5.21 1.61
CA ASN A 168 14.56 6.25 0.56
C ASN A 168 13.59 7.41 0.88
N GLY A 169 13.28 7.65 2.17
CA GLY A 169 12.46 8.79 2.58
C GLY A 169 13.13 10.14 2.29
N SER A 170 12.34 11.17 1.95
CA SER A 170 12.85 12.53 1.69
C SER A 170 13.61 13.08 2.90
N ARG A 171 14.73 13.77 2.66
CA ARG A 171 15.49 14.48 3.70
C ARG A 171 14.79 15.74 4.21
N GLU A 172 13.85 16.26 3.44
CA GLU A 172 13.08 17.48 3.72
C GLU A 172 12.48 17.51 5.12
N LEU A 173 11.95 16.37 5.62
CA LEU A 173 11.43 16.25 6.99
C LEU A 173 12.49 16.63 8.03
N ASN A 174 13.67 16.05 7.92
CA ASN A 174 14.76 16.27 8.87
C ASN A 174 15.30 17.69 8.79
N GLU A 175 15.41 18.25 7.59
CA GLU A 175 15.88 19.62 7.36
C GLU A 175 14.96 20.63 8.06
N ILE A 176 13.65 20.58 7.76
CA ILE A 176 12.65 21.46 8.38
C ILE A 176 12.63 21.32 9.91
N LEU A 177 12.66 20.09 10.43
CA LEU A 177 12.63 19.84 11.88
C LEU A 177 13.90 20.35 12.56
N SER A 178 15.07 20.15 11.96
CA SER A 178 16.35 20.61 12.48
C SER A 178 16.44 22.14 12.49
N GLU A 179 15.95 22.81 11.44
CA GLU A 179 15.85 24.27 11.36
C GLU A 179 14.95 24.85 12.46
N ASN A 180 13.94 24.08 12.91
CA ASN A 180 13.08 24.46 14.04
C ASN A 180 13.61 23.99 15.41
N GLY A 181 14.84 23.48 15.47
CA GLY A 181 15.51 23.11 16.73
C GLY A 181 14.95 21.83 17.37
N VAL A 182 14.27 20.98 16.62
CA VAL A 182 13.75 19.69 17.10
C VAL A 182 14.88 18.67 17.17
N VAL A 183 15.07 18.06 18.33
CA VAL A 183 16.01 16.93 18.50
C VAL A 183 15.34 15.66 18.01
N LEU A 184 15.93 14.97 17.04
CA LEU A 184 15.33 13.83 16.40
C LEU A 184 16.27 12.66 16.18
N ASP A 185 15.71 11.47 16.21
CA ASP A 185 16.32 10.24 15.68
C ASP A 185 15.54 9.75 14.47
N ASP A 186 16.24 9.49 13.39
CA ASP A 186 15.66 9.08 12.09
C ASP A 186 16.03 7.64 11.78
N ILE A 187 15.12 6.72 12.07
CA ILE A 187 15.33 5.28 11.86
C ILE A 187 14.79 4.87 10.50
N LYS A 188 15.70 4.40 9.67
CA LYS A 188 15.39 3.76 8.39
C LYS A 188 14.89 2.33 8.64
N LEU A 189 13.62 2.23 9.00
CA LEU A 189 13.02 1.00 9.52
C LEU A 189 12.85 -0.09 8.46
N TYR A 190 12.66 0.32 7.20
CA TYR A 190 12.46 -0.60 6.10
C TYR A 190 12.94 -0.01 4.77
N ASP A 191 13.11 -0.90 3.81
CA ASP A 191 13.36 -0.53 2.42
C ASP A 191 12.34 -1.22 1.51
N THR A 192 12.10 -0.65 0.34
CA THR A 192 11.29 -1.24 -0.70
C THR A 192 12.21 -1.72 -1.82
N VAL A 193 12.18 -3.02 -2.09
CA VAL A 193 13.05 -3.65 -3.09
C VAL A 193 12.23 -4.41 -4.13
N PRO A 194 12.76 -4.61 -5.35
CA PRO A 194 12.11 -5.44 -6.34
C PRO A 194 11.93 -6.88 -5.83
N CYS A 195 10.88 -7.55 -6.27
CA CYS A 195 10.75 -8.99 -6.10
C CYS A 195 11.60 -9.72 -7.15
N THR A 196 12.10 -10.90 -6.79
CA THR A 196 12.81 -11.76 -7.73
C THR A 196 11.89 -12.43 -8.75
N LYS A 197 10.58 -12.37 -8.53
CA LYS A 197 9.58 -12.93 -9.45
C LYS A 197 9.48 -12.01 -10.67
N GLU A 198 9.70 -12.56 -11.83
CA GLU A 198 9.58 -11.84 -13.10
C GLU A 198 8.13 -11.40 -13.34
N LEU A 199 7.98 -10.15 -13.78
CA LEU A 199 6.73 -9.66 -14.35
C LEU A 199 6.52 -10.21 -15.75
N PRO A 200 5.28 -10.37 -16.23
CA PRO A 200 5.02 -10.58 -17.65
C PRO A 200 5.66 -9.45 -18.46
N ARG A 201 6.23 -9.75 -19.64
CA ARG A 201 6.85 -8.73 -20.51
C ARG A 201 5.88 -7.64 -20.94
N ALA A 202 4.60 -7.99 -21.09
CA ALA A 202 3.52 -7.05 -21.36
C ALA A 202 2.26 -7.49 -20.62
N ILE A 203 1.49 -6.50 -20.16
CA ILE A 203 0.22 -6.71 -19.46
C ILE A 203 -0.90 -6.15 -20.31
N ASP A 204 -1.87 -7.00 -20.67
CA ASP A 204 -3.11 -6.61 -21.34
C ASP A 204 -4.17 -6.28 -20.33
N CYS A 205 -4.55 -4.99 -20.23
CA CYS A 205 -5.56 -4.49 -19.30
C CYS A 205 -6.15 -3.17 -19.80
N ASP A 206 -7.35 -2.82 -19.28
CA ASP A 206 -7.97 -1.53 -19.54
C ASP A 206 -7.38 -0.43 -18.65
N TYR A 207 -7.02 -0.82 -17.40
CA TYR A 207 -6.40 0.07 -16.42
C TYR A 207 -5.24 -0.62 -15.74
N ILE A 208 -4.18 0.15 -15.46
CA ILE A 208 -3.10 -0.27 -14.59
C ILE A 208 -2.95 0.71 -13.44
N VAL A 209 -2.88 0.20 -12.20
CA VAL A 209 -2.83 1.00 -10.97
C VAL A 209 -1.48 0.88 -10.31
N PHE A 210 -0.84 2.02 -10.02
CA PHE A 210 0.42 2.11 -9.31
C PHE A 210 0.25 2.78 -7.94
N GLY A 211 0.76 2.14 -6.90
CA GLY A 211 0.71 2.64 -5.51
C GLY A 211 1.89 3.53 -5.11
N SER A 212 2.94 3.64 -5.92
CA SER A 212 4.15 4.41 -5.58
C SER A 212 5.04 4.66 -6.79
N SER A 213 5.86 5.73 -6.72
CA SER A 213 6.88 6.06 -7.73
C SER A 213 7.91 4.94 -7.92
N PHE A 214 8.34 4.30 -6.83
CA PHE A 214 9.25 3.16 -6.91
C PHE A 214 8.63 2.00 -7.68
N GLY A 215 7.32 1.74 -7.44
CA GLY A 215 6.57 0.72 -8.18
C GLY A 215 6.49 1.04 -9.68
N VAL A 216 6.27 2.31 -10.06
CA VAL A 216 6.27 2.75 -11.47
C VAL A 216 7.63 2.45 -12.12
N LYS A 217 8.73 2.96 -11.53
CA LYS A 217 10.10 2.74 -12.06
C LYS A 217 10.40 1.25 -12.26
N THR A 218 10.26 0.47 -11.20
CA THR A 218 10.58 -0.96 -11.21
C THR A 218 9.72 -1.74 -12.20
N PHE A 219 8.48 -1.30 -12.42
CA PHE A 219 7.60 -1.92 -13.40
C PHE A 219 8.11 -1.69 -14.82
N PHE A 220 8.33 -0.45 -15.23
CA PHE A 220 8.72 -0.09 -16.59
C PHE A 220 10.17 -0.46 -16.94
N GLU A 221 11.02 -0.78 -15.95
CA GLU A 221 12.33 -1.40 -16.18
C GLU A 221 12.21 -2.84 -16.69
N ASN A 222 11.12 -3.56 -16.39
CA ASN A 222 11.00 -4.99 -16.61
C ASN A 222 9.74 -5.42 -17.38
N SER A 223 8.79 -4.50 -17.63
CA SER A 223 7.50 -4.79 -18.23
C SER A 223 6.96 -3.60 -19.02
N SER A 224 5.89 -3.83 -19.76
CA SER A 224 5.14 -2.80 -20.47
C SER A 224 3.65 -3.01 -20.32
N VAL A 225 2.86 -2.03 -20.71
CA VAL A 225 1.40 -2.12 -20.80
C VAL A 225 0.95 -1.83 -22.23
N GLY A 226 -0.21 -2.34 -22.63
CA GLY A 226 -0.80 -2.04 -23.93
C GLY A 226 -1.04 -0.54 -24.12
N GLU A 227 -0.93 -0.04 -25.36
CA GLU A 227 -1.09 1.40 -25.68
C GLU A 227 -2.46 1.96 -25.31
N SER A 228 -3.50 1.13 -25.26
CA SER A 228 -4.86 1.52 -24.88
C SER A 228 -5.10 1.57 -23.37
N ALA A 229 -4.17 1.03 -22.58
CA ALA A 229 -4.32 0.96 -21.13
C ALA A 229 -4.23 2.36 -20.48
N LYS A 230 -5.14 2.64 -19.56
CA LYS A 230 -5.13 3.87 -18.78
C LYS A 230 -4.31 3.69 -17.51
N ILE A 231 -3.36 4.59 -17.29
CA ILE A 231 -2.50 4.57 -16.10
C ILE A 231 -3.17 5.35 -14.97
N VAL A 232 -3.29 4.72 -13.81
CA VAL A 232 -3.81 5.31 -12.58
C VAL A 232 -2.72 5.30 -11.51
N CYS A 233 -2.37 6.46 -10.99
CA CYS A 233 -1.37 6.61 -9.95
C CYS A 233 -1.99 7.14 -8.65
N ILE A 234 -1.60 6.57 -7.51
CA ILE A 234 -1.96 7.10 -6.19
C ILE A 234 -0.98 8.22 -5.85
N GLY A 235 -1.44 9.46 -6.04
CA GLY A 235 -0.66 10.67 -5.76
C GLY A 235 0.21 11.16 -6.90
N THR A 236 0.49 12.47 -6.86
CA THR A 236 1.20 13.23 -7.90
C THR A 236 2.61 12.71 -8.16
N LYS A 237 3.35 12.38 -7.10
CA LYS A 237 4.73 11.88 -7.19
C LYS A 237 4.87 10.58 -7.99
N ALA A 238 3.86 9.72 -8.00
CA ALA A 238 3.85 8.51 -8.82
C ALA A 238 3.44 8.82 -10.27
N ALA A 239 2.61 9.83 -10.49
CA ALA A 239 2.17 10.25 -11.81
C ALA A 239 3.26 11.02 -12.58
N GLU A 240 4.17 11.68 -11.88
CA GLU A 240 5.30 12.44 -12.45
C GLU A 240 6.52 11.55 -12.77
N THR A 241 6.49 10.28 -12.34
CA THR A 241 7.60 9.33 -12.53
C THR A 241 7.54 8.65 -13.88
#